data_c468ca9ed3e25cdade9cb97738e6b93d
#
_entry.id   c468ca9ed3e25cdade9cb97738e6b93d
#
_cell.length_a   1.000
_cell.length_b   1.000
_cell.length_c   1.000
_cell.angle_alpha   90.00
_cell.angle_beta   90.00
_cell.angle_gamma   90.00
#
_symmetry.space_group_name_H-M   'P 1'
#
loop_
_entity.id
_entity.type
_entity.pdbx_description
1 polymer ?
#
loop_
_entity_poly.entity_id
_entity_poly.type
_entity_poly.pdbx_seq_one_letter_code
_entity_poly.pdbx_strand_id
1 'polypeptide(L)'
;MRISKLLLALVAVFSITAQAHEIKKITGLKMPESVIAAKDGRVFVSEIGEFGKDGDGQITVIDKNGEAKVFAQGLDDPKGLAIVGKDLYVADNHRLIKITPDGKTSVFAAAEAFPDAPQFLNDLESDAAGNIYVSDSGDLKGVGGAVYKINPQGKVTTVINGKQDARVLAPNGLLMGKTSNCIMVVDFVSGVLYRLEMKKNTLIEVAKGFGGGDGIVKGKKDQFYVSDWKNGKVFSVKLEKGAVPSGEILKEGFAAAADIAPSLDGKFLLVPDMKAGELVYLPIH
;
A
#
# COMPACT_ATOMS: atom_id res chain seq x y z
N MET A 1 76.94 19.22 14.42
CA MET A 1 76.22 18.26 13.55
C MET A 1 74.87 17.96 14.21
N ARG A 2 73.78 18.61 13.74
CA ARG A 2 72.43 18.41 14.27
C ARG A 2 71.65 17.56 13.28
N ILE A 3 71.22 16.37 13.71
CA ILE A 3 70.43 15.45 12.93
C ILE A 3 68.95 15.77 13.20
N SER A 4 68.28 16.33 12.17
CA SER A 4 66.81 16.52 12.20
C SER A 4 66.11 15.17 11.98
N LYS A 5 65.29 14.75 12.93
CA LYS A 5 64.40 13.61 12.76
C LYS A 5 63.13 14.09 12.07
N LEU A 6 62.89 13.63 10.84
CA LEU A 6 61.64 13.85 10.11
C LEU A 6 60.62 12.82 10.58
N LEU A 7 59.55 13.29 11.22
CA LEU A 7 58.41 12.44 11.64
C LEU A 7 57.43 12.36 10.44
N LEU A 8 57.33 11.18 9.83
CA LEU A 8 56.30 10.91 8.80
C LEU A 8 55.01 10.55 9.50
N ALA A 9 54.01 11.43 9.43
CA ALA A 9 52.67 11.13 9.91
C ALA A 9 51.89 10.33 8.82
N LEU A 10 51.61 9.07 9.12
CA LEU A 10 50.79 8.21 8.27
C LEU A 10 49.30 8.57 8.51
N VAL A 11 48.65 9.26 7.56
CA VAL A 11 47.21 9.52 7.58
C VAL A 11 46.50 8.28 7.04
N ALA A 12 45.92 7.48 7.91
CA ALA A 12 45.06 6.39 7.50
C ALA A 12 43.70 6.96 7.06
N VAL A 13 43.44 6.96 5.76
CA VAL A 13 42.13 7.28 5.19
C VAL A 13 41.23 6.04 5.36
N PHE A 14 40.34 6.08 6.33
CA PHE A 14 39.26 5.09 6.43
C PHE A 14 38.22 5.41 5.37
N SER A 15 38.23 4.68 4.27
CA SER A 15 37.15 4.67 3.31
C SER A 15 35.96 3.94 3.93
N ILE A 16 34.95 4.67 4.38
CA ILE A 16 33.65 4.11 4.75
C ILE A 16 32.96 3.77 3.42
N THR A 17 33.10 2.52 2.96
CA THR A 17 32.27 2.00 1.88
C THR A 17 30.84 1.89 2.44
N ALA A 18 29.95 2.79 2.05
CA ALA A 18 28.52 2.61 2.22
C ALA A 18 28.14 1.32 1.45
N GLN A 19 27.87 0.25 2.18
CA GLN A 19 27.39 -1.00 1.61
C GLN A 19 25.99 -0.73 1.09
N ALA A 20 25.87 -0.50 -0.22
CA ALA A 20 24.56 -0.46 -0.87
C ALA A 20 23.89 -1.80 -0.61
N HIS A 21 22.79 -1.81 0.15
CA HIS A 21 22.00 -3.01 0.33
C HIS A 21 21.51 -3.46 -1.04
N GLU A 22 21.91 -4.67 -1.45
CA GLU A 22 21.42 -5.26 -2.68
C GLU A 22 19.89 -5.35 -2.64
N ILE A 23 19.23 -4.87 -3.70
CA ILE A 23 17.76 -4.87 -3.77
C ILE A 23 17.33 -6.32 -3.92
N LYS A 24 16.77 -6.88 -2.85
CA LYS A 24 16.18 -8.22 -2.85
C LYS A 24 14.88 -8.20 -3.65
N LYS A 25 14.65 -9.23 -4.47
CA LYS A 25 13.42 -9.43 -5.24
C LYS A 25 12.89 -10.86 -5.05
N ILE A 26 11.58 -10.99 -5.02
CA ILE A 26 10.86 -12.26 -5.20
C ILE A 26 10.21 -12.18 -6.58
N THR A 27 10.45 -13.16 -7.44
CA THR A 27 9.99 -13.17 -8.84
C THR A 27 9.01 -14.30 -9.10
N GLY A 28 8.33 -14.26 -10.25
CA GLY A 28 7.40 -15.32 -10.67
C GLY A 28 5.99 -15.18 -10.07
N LEU A 29 5.68 -14.03 -9.51
CA LEU A 29 4.34 -13.69 -9.04
C LEU A 29 3.43 -13.35 -10.24
N LYS A 30 2.13 -13.60 -10.10
CA LYS A 30 1.13 -13.39 -11.16
C LYS A 30 0.36 -12.10 -10.92
N MET A 31 0.85 -10.99 -11.46
CA MET A 31 0.26 -9.66 -11.26
C MET A 31 0.09 -9.33 -9.77
N PRO A 32 1.20 -9.27 -8.98
CA PRO A 32 1.13 -8.91 -7.57
C PRO A 32 0.63 -7.47 -7.41
N GLU A 33 -0.39 -7.28 -6.60
CA GLU A 33 -1.06 -5.98 -6.49
C GLU A 33 -0.84 -5.35 -5.12
N SER A 34 -1.07 -6.08 -4.03
CA SER A 34 -0.86 -5.57 -2.67
C SER A 34 0.01 -6.49 -1.86
N VAL A 35 0.59 -5.94 -0.79
CA VAL A 35 1.48 -6.67 0.11
C VAL A 35 1.26 -6.22 1.55
N ILE A 36 1.31 -7.16 2.50
CA ILE A 36 1.28 -6.84 3.92
C ILE A 36 2.25 -7.72 4.71
N ALA A 37 3.00 -7.10 5.62
CA ALA A 37 3.89 -7.83 6.54
C ALA A 37 3.17 -8.14 7.85
N ALA A 38 3.04 -9.41 8.18
CA ALA A 38 2.45 -9.87 9.43
C ALA A 38 3.44 -9.80 10.60
N LYS A 39 2.92 -9.65 11.83
CA LYS A 39 3.73 -9.57 13.07
C LYS A 39 4.58 -10.82 13.33
N ASP A 40 4.20 -11.96 12.78
CA ASP A 40 4.96 -13.21 12.89
C ASP A 40 6.10 -13.32 11.86
N GLY A 41 6.29 -12.31 11.02
CA GLY A 41 7.35 -12.19 10.02
C GLY A 41 7.02 -12.79 8.66
N ARG A 42 5.80 -13.31 8.46
CA ARG A 42 5.30 -13.67 7.13
C ARG A 42 4.94 -12.41 6.35
N VAL A 43 5.06 -12.50 5.02
CA VAL A 43 4.61 -11.45 4.09
C VAL A 43 3.55 -12.09 3.20
N PHE A 44 2.39 -11.45 3.10
CA PHE A 44 1.30 -11.87 2.21
C PHE A 44 1.26 -10.94 1.00
N VAL A 45 1.06 -11.52 -0.18
CA VAL A 45 0.95 -10.79 -1.45
C VAL A 45 -0.33 -11.24 -2.13
N SER A 46 -1.18 -10.30 -2.53
CA SER A 46 -2.30 -10.59 -3.42
C SER A 46 -1.81 -10.67 -4.86
N GLU A 47 -2.25 -11.68 -5.57
CA GLU A 47 -1.94 -11.88 -6.99
C GLU A 47 -3.23 -11.99 -7.76
N ILE A 48 -3.46 -11.05 -8.69
CA ILE A 48 -4.68 -10.96 -9.47
C ILE A 48 -4.82 -12.17 -10.41
N GLY A 49 -3.71 -12.67 -10.97
CA GLY A 49 -3.76 -13.63 -12.06
C GLY A 49 -3.95 -12.95 -13.41
N GLU A 50 -5.10 -13.11 -14.03
CA GLU A 50 -5.49 -12.42 -15.25
C GLU A 50 -6.67 -11.49 -14.95
N PHE A 51 -6.55 -10.21 -15.26
CA PHE A 51 -7.57 -9.20 -14.96
C PHE A 51 -8.93 -9.59 -15.55
N GLY A 52 -9.96 -9.55 -14.68
CA GLY A 52 -11.35 -9.84 -15.05
C GLY A 52 -11.64 -11.32 -15.29
N LYS A 53 -10.76 -12.20 -14.83
CA LYS A 53 -10.96 -13.63 -14.87
C LYS A 53 -11.19 -14.19 -13.49
N ASP A 54 -12.40 -14.63 -13.23
CA ASP A 54 -12.79 -15.14 -11.92
C ASP A 54 -12.06 -16.45 -11.56
N GLY A 55 -11.69 -16.56 -10.30
CA GLY A 55 -11.18 -17.80 -9.69
C GLY A 55 -9.72 -18.14 -9.94
N ASP A 56 -8.93 -17.30 -10.64
CA ASP A 56 -7.50 -17.55 -10.88
C ASP A 56 -6.58 -16.69 -9.97
N GLY A 57 -7.17 -15.77 -9.20
CA GLY A 57 -6.49 -14.98 -8.20
C GLY A 57 -6.11 -15.78 -6.95
N GLN A 58 -5.04 -15.36 -6.29
CA GLN A 58 -4.52 -16.03 -5.11
C GLN A 58 -3.87 -15.08 -4.11
N ILE A 59 -3.65 -15.57 -2.89
CA ILE A 59 -2.75 -14.97 -1.92
C ILE A 59 -1.52 -15.85 -1.80
N THR A 60 -0.36 -15.27 -2.01
CA THR A 60 0.93 -15.92 -1.76
C THR A 60 1.46 -15.50 -0.40
N VAL A 61 1.94 -16.45 0.39
CA VAL A 61 2.70 -16.18 1.61
C VAL A 61 4.18 -16.40 1.36
N ILE A 62 4.98 -15.44 1.78
CA ILE A 62 6.45 -15.52 1.78
C ILE A 62 6.89 -15.68 3.23
N ASP A 63 7.60 -16.75 3.50
CA ASP A 63 8.10 -17.07 4.84
C ASP A 63 9.38 -16.28 5.17
N LYS A 64 9.91 -16.48 6.39
CA LYS A 64 11.14 -15.81 6.86
C LYS A 64 12.38 -16.16 6.06
N ASN A 65 12.39 -17.31 5.36
CA ASN A 65 13.50 -17.74 4.50
C ASN A 65 13.38 -17.14 3.10
N GLY A 66 12.25 -16.49 2.79
CA GLY A 66 11.93 -15.92 1.48
C GLY A 66 11.31 -16.95 0.52
N GLU A 67 10.85 -18.10 1.02
CA GLU A 67 10.13 -19.06 0.21
C GLU A 67 8.67 -18.60 0.02
N ALA A 68 8.25 -18.54 -1.24
CA ALA A 68 6.89 -18.18 -1.63
C ALA A 68 6.03 -19.45 -1.81
N LYS A 69 4.83 -19.45 -1.21
CA LYS A 69 3.85 -20.56 -1.31
C LYS A 69 2.45 -19.98 -1.43
N VAL A 70 1.57 -20.66 -2.15
CA VAL A 70 0.14 -20.32 -2.18
C VAL A 70 -0.45 -20.52 -0.78
N PHE A 71 -1.10 -19.46 -0.26
CA PHE A 71 -1.77 -19.46 1.03
C PHE A 71 -3.29 -19.63 0.89
N ALA A 72 -3.89 -18.92 -0.08
CA ALA A 72 -5.30 -19.06 -0.45
C ALA A 72 -5.43 -18.88 -1.97
N GLN A 73 -6.44 -19.49 -2.57
CA GLN A 73 -6.67 -19.46 -4.02
C GLN A 73 -8.16 -19.44 -4.34
N GLY A 74 -8.50 -19.24 -5.61
CA GLY A 74 -9.90 -19.19 -6.07
C GLY A 74 -10.54 -17.83 -5.80
N LEU A 75 -9.72 -16.78 -5.77
CA LEU A 75 -10.15 -15.38 -5.74
C LEU A 75 -10.34 -14.87 -7.17
N ASP A 76 -11.09 -13.76 -7.31
CA ASP A 76 -11.35 -13.19 -8.64
C ASP A 76 -10.23 -12.19 -9.03
N ASP A 77 -10.29 -10.97 -8.53
CA ASP A 77 -9.23 -9.96 -8.72
C ASP A 77 -8.78 -9.43 -7.34
N PRO A 78 -8.03 -10.22 -6.53
CA PRO A 78 -7.64 -9.82 -5.18
C PRO A 78 -6.64 -8.68 -5.21
N LYS A 79 -6.93 -7.62 -4.42
CA LYS A 79 -6.13 -6.41 -4.31
C LYS A 79 -5.74 -6.14 -2.85
N GLY A 80 -6.14 -5.02 -2.31
CA GLY A 80 -5.78 -4.54 -0.98
C GLY A 80 -5.93 -5.56 0.14
N LEU A 81 -5.01 -5.53 1.09
CA LEU A 81 -4.87 -6.49 2.18
C LEU A 81 -4.94 -5.80 3.54
N ALA A 82 -5.69 -6.35 4.48
CA ALA A 82 -5.65 -5.93 5.88
C ALA A 82 -5.60 -7.12 6.83
N ILE A 83 -4.91 -7.00 7.96
CA ILE A 83 -4.89 -8.01 9.03
C ILE A 83 -5.67 -7.47 10.22
N VAL A 84 -6.75 -8.16 10.62
CA VAL A 84 -7.52 -7.85 11.82
C VAL A 84 -7.49 -9.06 12.76
N GLY A 85 -6.91 -8.87 13.92
CA GLY A 85 -6.65 -9.98 14.84
C GLY A 85 -5.63 -10.96 14.25
N LYS A 86 -6.11 -12.13 13.84
CA LYS A 86 -5.29 -13.18 13.17
C LYS A 86 -5.80 -13.52 11.77
N ASP A 87 -6.86 -12.90 11.35
CA ASP A 87 -7.48 -13.12 10.04
C ASP A 87 -6.97 -12.10 9.02
N LEU A 88 -6.76 -12.55 7.79
CA LEU A 88 -6.45 -11.68 6.65
C LEU A 88 -7.76 -11.34 5.93
N TYR A 89 -7.87 -10.09 5.51
CA TYR A 89 -8.99 -9.60 4.70
C TYR A 89 -8.46 -9.12 3.36
N VAL A 90 -9.24 -9.32 2.31
CA VAL A 90 -8.86 -9.03 0.92
C VAL A 90 -10.02 -8.34 0.22
N ALA A 91 -9.72 -7.23 -0.46
CA ALA A 91 -10.62 -6.67 -1.45
C ALA A 91 -10.55 -7.55 -2.72
N ASP A 92 -11.65 -8.21 -3.05
CA ASP A 92 -11.70 -9.18 -4.14
C ASP A 92 -12.82 -8.78 -5.12
N ASN A 93 -12.44 -8.08 -6.16
CA ASN A 93 -13.32 -7.52 -7.17
C ASN A 93 -14.41 -6.61 -6.56
N HIS A 94 -15.61 -7.12 -6.28
CA HIS A 94 -16.76 -6.38 -5.77
C HIS A 94 -17.16 -6.79 -4.34
N ARG A 95 -16.34 -7.59 -3.64
CA ARG A 95 -16.62 -8.15 -2.32
C ARG A 95 -15.38 -8.12 -1.43
N LEU A 96 -15.57 -8.22 -0.11
CA LEU A 96 -14.48 -8.52 0.81
C LEU A 96 -14.49 -9.99 1.18
N ILE A 97 -13.32 -10.60 1.10
CA ILE A 97 -13.06 -11.97 1.53
C ILE A 97 -12.29 -11.94 2.85
N LYS A 98 -12.70 -12.77 3.79
CA LYS A 98 -11.97 -13.11 5.01
C LYS A 98 -11.23 -14.43 4.81
N ILE A 99 -9.96 -14.47 5.19
CA ILE A 99 -9.10 -15.65 5.13
C ILE A 99 -8.59 -15.94 6.54
N THR A 100 -8.89 -17.14 7.03
CA THR A 100 -8.45 -17.62 8.35
C THR A 100 -6.97 -18.03 8.34
N PRO A 101 -6.31 -18.18 9.51
CA PRO A 101 -4.88 -18.54 9.56
C PRO A 101 -4.52 -19.88 8.90
N ASP A 102 -5.48 -20.76 8.65
CA ASP A 102 -5.34 -22.03 7.90
C ASP A 102 -5.64 -21.88 6.39
N GLY A 103 -5.81 -20.63 5.89
CA GLY A 103 -6.01 -20.34 4.47
C GLY A 103 -7.43 -20.52 3.95
N LYS A 104 -8.42 -20.79 4.81
CA LYS A 104 -9.82 -20.94 4.39
C LYS A 104 -10.45 -19.58 4.13
N THR A 105 -11.10 -19.46 2.98
CA THR A 105 -11.77 -18.24 2.52
C THR A 105 -13.26 -18.26 2.85
N SER A 106 -13.81 -17.08 3.11
CA SER A 106 -15.26 -16.85 3.24
C SER A 106 -15.60 -15.42 2.88
N VAL A 107 -16.79 -15.19 2.32
CA VAL A 107 -17.28 -13.82 2.04
C VAL A 107 -17.53 -13.13 3.36
N PHE A 108 -16.87 -11.98 3.58
CA PHE A 108 -17.09 -11.13 4.75
C PHE A 108 -18.13 -10.03 4.49
N ALA A 109 -18.05 -9.38 3.33
CA ALA A 109 -19.05 -8.43 2.86
C ALA A 109 -19.28 -8.67 1.37
N ALA A 110 -20.46 -9.10 1.00
CA ALA A 110 -20.87 -9.29 -0.39
C ALA A 110 -21.19 -7.94 -1.05
N ALA A 111 -21.25 -7.89 -2.38
CA ALA A 111 -21.53 -6.66 -3.13
C ALA A 111 -22.85 -5.99 -2.70
N GLU A 112 -23.86 -6.78 -2.38
CA GLU A 112 -25.19 -6.31 -1.96
C GLU A 112 -25.21 -5.65 -0.57
N ALA A 113 -24.14 -5.82 0.23
CA ALA A 113 -23.98 -5.18 1.53
C ALA A 113 -23.58 -3.71 1.42
N PHE A 114 -23.06 -3.28 0.26
CA PHE A 114 -22.62 -1.92 0.02
C PHE A 114 -23.80 -0.98 -0.28
N PRO A 115 -23.76 0.27 0.20
CA PRO A 115 -24.84 1.26 -0.06
C PRO A 115 -24.99 1.62 -1.55
N ASP A 116 -23.90 1.68 -2.30
CA ASP A 116 -23.87 1.74 -3.76
C ASP A 116 -23.11 0.49 -4.25
N ALA A 117 -23.48 -0.08 -5.39
CA ALA A 117 -22.81 -1.25 -5.96
C ALA A 117 -21.32 -0.95 -6.21
N PRO A 118 -20.39 -1.70 -5.59
CA PRO A 118 -18.97 -1.46 -5.79
C PRO A 118 -18.58 -1.70 -7.25
N GLN A 119 -17.65 -0.88 -7.76
CA GLN A 119 -17.16 -1.01 -9.13
C GLN A 119 -15.74 -1.57 -9.19
N PHE A 120 -14.88 -1.13 -8.26
CA PHE A 120 -13.46 -1.53 -8.22
C PHE A 120 -12.93 -1.38 -6.79
N LEU A 121 -13.30 -2.32 -5.92
CA LEU A 121 -12.74 -2.35 -4.57
C LEU A 121 -11.23 -2.53 -4.66
N ASN A 122 -10.49 -1.64 -3.99
CA ASN A 122 -9.06 -1.56 -4.15
C ASN A 122 -8.34 -1.77 -2.82
N ASP A 123 -7.89 -0.74 -2.12
CA ASP A 123 -7.07 -0.87 -0.93
C ASP A 123 -7.91 -1.04 0.36
N LEU A 124 -7.30 -1.69 1.35
CA LEU A 124 -7.85 -1.93 2.67
C LEU A 124 -6.98 -1.34 3.78
N GLU A 125 -7.62 -0.69 4.73
CA GLU A 125 -6.98 -0.27 5.97
C GLU A 125 -7.85 -0.64 7.18
N SER A 126 -7.26 -0.84 8.36
CA SER A 126 -8.01 -1.21 9.57
C SER A 126 -7.75 -0.28 10.74
N ASP A 127 -8.75 -0.09 11.61
CA ASP A 127 -8.60 0.64 12.86
C ASP A 127 -8.45 -0.32 14.06
N ALA A 128 -8.08 0.26 15.20
CA ALA A 128 -7.89 -0.50 16.45
C ALA A 128 -9.18 -1.14 16.99
N ALA A 129 -10.35 -0.73 16.53
CA ALA A 129 -11.65 -1.31 16.89
C ALA A 129 -12.02 -2.50 15.97
N GLY A 130 -11.18 -2.82 14.98
CA GLY A 130 -11.40 -3.89 14.02
C GLY A 130 -12.35 -3.52 12.89
N ASN A 131 -12.63 -2.23 12.69
CA ASN A 131 -13.30 -1.81 11.46
C ASN A 131 -12.31 -1.85 10.30
N ILE A 132 -12.81 -2.21 9.13
CA ILE A 132 -12.06 -2.18 7.87
C ILE A 132 -12.58 -1.02 7.04
N TYR A 133 -11.66 -0.26 6.48
CA TYR A 133 -11.94 0.77 5.49
C TYR A 133 -11.52 0.24 4.13
N VAL A 134 -12.33 0.46 3.11
CA VAL A 134 -12.05 0.01 1.75
C VAL A 134 -12.29 1.16 0.78
N SER A 135 -11.34 1.36 -0.13
CA SER A 135 -11.52 2.26 -1.26
C SER A 135 -12.21 1.54 -2.42
N ASP A 136 -13.09 2.25 -3.09
CA ASP A 136 -13.64 1.89 -4.40
C ASP A 136 -13.16 2.91 -5.40
N SER A 137 -12.32 2.49 -6.33
CA SER A 137 -11.75 3.38 -7.35
C SER A 137 -12.72 3.68 -8.51
N GLY A 138 -13.98 3.23 -8.40
CA GLY A 138 -15.03 3.48 -9.39
C GLY A 138 -14.65 2.97 -10.77
N ASP A 139 -14.93 3.76 -11.80
CA ASP A 139 -14.61 3.43 -13.19
C ASP A 139 -13.15 3.70 -13.59
N LEU A 140 -12.28 4.07 -12.65
CA LEU A 140 -10.88 4.49 -12.87
C LEU A 140 -10.71 5.72 -13.77
N LYS A 141 -11.80 6.41 -14.08
CA LYS A 141 -11.84 7.63 -14.92
C LYS A 141 -12.40 8.83 -14.18
N GLY A 142 -12.85 8.64 -12.95
CA GLY A 142 -13.33 9.70 -12.05
C GLY A 142 -14.82 9.63 -11.71
N VAL A 143 -15.48 8.52 -12.01
CA VAL A 143 -16.89 8.32 -11.64
C VAL A 143 -17.04 7.09 -10.74
N GLY A 144 -17.84 7.22 -9.68
CA GLY A 144 -18.17 6.11 -8.79
C GLY A 144 -17.21 5.94 -7.61
N GLY A 145 -16.16 6.77 -7.50
CA GLY A 145 -15.22 6.69 -6.40
C GLY A 145 -15.86 6.83 -5.01
N ALA A 146 -15.44 5.98 -4.06
CA ALA A 146 -15.93 5.98 -2.69
C ALA A 146 -14.90 5.43 -1.70
N VAL A 147 -15.09 5.76 -0.42
CA VAL A 147 -14.47 5.07 0.71
C VAL A 147 -15.58 4.55 1.60
N TYR A 148 -15.55 3.26 1.90
CA TYR A 148 -16.52 2.61 2.80
C TYR A 148 -15.85 2.20 4.10
N LYS A 149 -16.66 2.05 5.14
CA LYS A 149 -16.30 1.46 6.42
C LYS A 149 -17.15 0.23 6.67
N ILE A 150 -16.51 -0.87 7.05
CA ILE A 150 -17.14 -2.14 7.38
C ILE A 150 -16.83 -2.43 8.83
N ASN A 151 -17.87 -2.61 9.66
CA ASN A 151 -17.68 -2.93 11.06
C ASN A 151 -17.35 -4.44 11.25
N PRO A 152 -16.94 -4.89 12.46
CA PRO A 152 -16.63 -6.30 12.72
C PRO A 152 -17.79 -7.28 12.47
N GLN A 153 -19.03 -6.80 12.35
CA GLN A 153 -20.23 -7.59 12.03
C GLN A 153 -20.55 -7.60 10.53
N GLY A 154 -19.68 -7.03 9.67
CA GLY A 154 -19.86 -6.97 8.22
C GLY A 154 -20.83 -5.88 7.74
N LYS A 155 -21.29 -4.98 8.60
CA LYS A 155 -22.15 -3.86 8.18
C LYS A 155 -21.33 -2.79 7.48
N VAL A 156 -21.69 -2.49 6.25
CA VAL A 156 -21.03 -1.47 5.40
C VAL A 156 -21.73 -0.12 5.53
N THR A 157 -20.95 0.95 5.58
CA THR A 157 -21.42 2.35 5.57
C THR A 157 -20.49 3.20 4.71
N THR A 158 -21.04 4.16 3.98
CA THR A 158 -20.24 5.14 3.23
C THR A 158 -19.52 6.10 4.18
N VAL A 159 -18.23 6.28 4.01
CA VAL A 159 -17.47 7.32 4.69
C VAL A 159 -17.49 8.60 3.86
N ILE A 160 -17.17 8.49 2.57
CA ILE A 160 -17.26 9.58 1.57
C ILE A 160 -17.39 8.97 0.17
N ASN A 161 -18.04 9.68 -0.73
CA ASN A 161 -18.11 9.32 -2.15
C ASN A 161 -18.15 10.56 -3.05
N GLY A 162 -18.05 10.37 -4.37
CA GLY A 162 -18.06 11.43 -5.37
C GLY A 162 -19.36 12.25 -5.43
N LYS A 163 -20.48 11.74 -4.88
CA LYS A 163 -21.74 12.50 -4.75
C LYS A 163 -21.67 13.53 -3.61
N GLN A 164 -20.89 13.24 -2.56
CA GLN A 164 -20.70 14.10 -1.40
C GLN A 164 -19.58 15.13 -1.61
N ASP A 165 -18.50 14.74 -2.30
CA ASP A 165 -17.38 15.61 -2.64
C ASP A 165 -16.85 15.21 -4.01
N ALA A 166 -16.98 16.11 -5.01
CA ALA A 166 -16.58 15.86 -6.40
C ALA A 166 -15.06 15.61 -6.60
N ARG A 167 -14.25 15.79 -5.57
CA ARG A 167 -12.80 15.49 -5.58
C ARG A 167 -12.52 14.01 -5.34
N VAL A 168 -13.50 13.23 -4.89
CA VAL A 168 -13.40 11.77 -4.73
C VAL A 168 -13.63 11.15 -6.11
N LEU A 169 -12.54 11.02 -6.87
CA LEU A 169 -12.59 10.57 -8.26
C LEU A 169 -12.36 9.06 -8.35
N ALA A 170 -11.20 8.60 -7.87
CA ALA A 170 -10.80 7.21 -7.83
C ALA A 170 -9.90 6.98 -6.61
N PRO A 171 -10.45 6.99 -5.38
CA PRO A 171 -9.65 6.71 -4.18
C PRO A 171 -9.03 5.32 -4.28
N ASN A 172 -7.73 5.24 -3.97
CA ASN A 172 -6.96 4.02 -3.99
C ASN A 172 -6.30 3.83 -2.61
N GLY A 173 -5.02 4.02 -2.44
CA GLY A 173 -4.30 3.76 -1.22
C GLY A 173 -4.88 4.46 0.01
N LEU A 174 -5.05 3.72 1.09
CA LEU A 174 -5.59 4.17 2.35
C LEU A 174 -4.54 4.04 3.46
N LEU A 175 -4.50 5.01 4.37
CA LEU A 175 -3.65 4.92 5.55
C LEU A 175 -4.34 5.57 6.74
N MET A 176 -4.56 4.81 7.80
CA MET A 176 -5.17 5.33 9.03
C MET A 176 -4.29 6.38 9.68
N GLY A 177 -4.86 7.52 10.02
CA GLY A 177 -4.19 8.57 10.76
C GLY A 177 -3.89 8.17 12.21
N LYS A 178 -3.20 9.05 12.95
CA LYS A 178 -2.88 8.83 14.38
C LYS A 178 -4.13 8.64 15.26
N THR A 179 -5.26 9.11 14.81
CA THR A 179 -6.56 8.93 15.48
C THR A 179 -7.52 8.28 14.50
N SER A 180 -8.44 7.45 15.01
CA SER A 180 -9.48 6.77 14.22
C SER A 180 -10.52 7.71 13.57
N ASN A 181 -10.28 9.02 13.57
CA ASN A 181 -11.15 10.03 12.97
C ASN A 181 -10.57 10.60 11.66
N CYS A 182 -9.41 10.13 11.24
CA CYS A 182 -8.71 10.65 10.08
C CYS A 182 -8.14 9.49 9.28
N ILE A 183 -8.32 9.50 7.98
CA ILE A 183 -7.71 8.58 7.03
C ILE A 183 -7.05 9.38 5.92
N MET A 184 -5.86 8.97 5.52
CA MET A 184 -5.18 9.48 4.33
C MET A 184 -5.67 8.67 3.14
N VAL A 185 -5.92 9.34 2.03
CA VAL A 185 -6.43 8.73 0.80
C VAL A 185 -5.61 9.28 -0.37
N VAL A 186 -4.92 8.42 -1.10
CA VAL A 186 -4.34 8.80 -2.38
C VAL A 186 -5.33 8.51 -3.49
N ASP A 187 -5.55 9.48 -4.37
CA ASP A 187 -6.50 9.35 -5.47
C ASP A 187 -5.76 9.09 -6.78
N PHE A 188 -6.11 7.98 -7.42
CA PHE A 188 -5.45 7.48 -8.63
C PHE A 188 -5.62 8.39 -9.87
N VAL A 189 -6.75 9.08 -9.97
CA VAL A 189 -7.06 9.94 -11.13
C VAL A 189 -6.44 11.31 -10.96
N SER A 190 -6.63 11.96 -9.81
CA SER A 190 -6.10 13.30 -9.57
C SER A 190 -4.61 13.30 -9.19
N GLY A 191 -4.06 12.20 -8.71
CA GLY A 191 -2.70 12.12 -8.17
C GLY A 191 -2.49 12.98 -6.92
N VAL A 192 -3.55 13.21 -6.16
CA VAL A 192 -3.56 14.00 -4.94
C VAL A 192 -3.66 13.10 -3.72
N LEU A 193 -2.88 13.42 -2.70
CA LEU A 193 -3.02 12.83 -1.37
C LEU A 193 -3.92 13.73 -0.53
N TYR A 194 -5.04 13.18 -0.10
CA TYR A 194 -5.99 13.82 0.79
C TYR A 194 -5.86 13.33 2.22
N ARG A 195 -6.15 14.20 3.18
CA ARG A 195 -6.52 13.85 4.54
C ARG A 195 -8.03 14.00 4.69
N LEU A 196 -8.73 12.90 4.89
CA LEU A 196 -10.15 12.87 5.16
C LEU A 196 -10.40 12.96 6.68
N GLU A 197 -11.03 14.03 7.14
CA GLU A 197 -11.54 14.17 8.52
C GLU A 197 -12.94 13.55 8.59
N MET A 198 -13.03 12.27 8.96
CA MET A 198 -14.24 11.46 8.82
C MET A 198 -15.45 12.00 9.60
N LYS A 199 -15.24 12.60 10.79
CA LYS A 199 -16.35 13.20 11.57
C LYS A 199 -16.99 14.42 10.91
N LYS A 200 -16.20 15.16 10.13
CA LYS A 200 -16.64 16.39 9.44
C LYS A 200 -16.95 16.14 7.98
N ASN A 201 -16.64 14.96 7.51
CA ASN A 201 -16.70 14.58 6.09
C ASN A 201 -15.97 15.60 5.18
N THR A 202 -14.75 15.98 5.57
CA THR A 202 -13.99 17.04 4.92
C THR A 202 -12.69 16.50 4.37
N LEU A 203 -12.48 16.65 3.06
CA LEU A 203 -11.21 16.38 2.38
C LEU A 203 -10.29 17.60 2.44
N ILE A 204 -9.03 17.38 2.80
CA ILE A 204 -7.97 18.37 2.82
C ILE A 204 -6.82 17.86 1.97
N GLU A 205 -6.44 18.60 0.93
CA GLU A 205 -5.26 18.30 0.14
C GLU A 205 -4.01 18.50 0.99
N VAL A 206 -3.14 17.49 1.04
CA VAL A 206 -1.93 17.52 1.87
C VAL A 206 -0.65 17.29 1.07
N ALA A 207 -0.75 16.69 -0.11
CA ALA A 207 0.34 16.57 -1.08
C ALA A 207 -0.23 16.24 -2.46
N LYS A 208 0.59 16.34 -3.52
CA LYS A 208 0.18 16.08 -4.91
C LYS A 208 1.32 15.62 -5.80
N GLY A 209 1.01 15.28 -7.04
CA GLY A 209 2.00 14.94 -8.08
C GLY A 209 2.35 13.46 -8.14
N PHE A 210 1.42 12.59 -7.69
CA PHE A 210 1.63 11.14 -7.63
C PHE A 210 1.17 10.38 -8.88
N GLY A 211 0.79 11.09 -9.95
CA GLY A 211 0.41 10.49 -11.24
C GLY A 211 -0.76 9.52 -11.12
N GLY A 212 -0.51 8.22 -11.13
CA GLY A 212 -1.47 7.17 -10.81
C GLY A 212 -1.21 6.65 -9.40
N GLY A 213 -1.48 7.50 -8.38
CA GLY A 213 -1.22 7.19 -6.99
C GLY A 213 -1.94 5.92 -6.56
N ASP A 214 -1.18 4.94 -6.05
CA ASP A 214 -1.67 3.61 -5.69
C ASP A 214 -1.60 3.41 -4.18
N GLY A 215 -0.54 2.84 -3.63
CA GLY A 215 -0.39 2.63 -2.19
C GLY A 215 0.19 3.83 -1.45
N ILE A 216 -0.08 3.89 -0.16
CA ILE A 216 0.50 4.88 0.75
C ILE A 216 0.91 4.25 2.07
N VAL A 217 2.13 4.54 2.53
CA VAL A 217 2.61 4.13 3.86
C VAL A 217 3.29 5.26 4.59
N LYS A 218 3.27 5.16 5.92
CA LYS A 218 3.94 6.11 6.78
C LYS A 218 5.41 5.72 6.97
N GLY A 219 6.29 6.68 6.74
CA GLY A 219 7.70 6.61 7.11
C GLY A 219 7.99 7.16 8.52
N LYS A 220 9.24 7.55 8.75
CA LYS A 220 9.67 8.17 10.00
C LYS A 220 9.13 9.61 10.12
N LYS A 221 8.79 10.03 11.34
CA LYS A 221 8.26 11.38 11.64
C LYS A 221 7.02 11.71 10.79
N ASP A 222 7.08 12.74 9.95
CA ASP A 222 6.00 13.22 9.09
C ASP A 222 6.26 12.91 7.61
N GLN A 223 7.11 11.90 7.34
CA GLN A 223 7.38 11.36 6.03
C GLN A 223 6.36 10.30 5.65
N PHE A 224 6.00 10.26 4.39
CA PHE A 224 5.14 9.26 3.77
C PHE A 224 5.78 8.78 2.47
N TYR A 225 5.44 7.58 2.07
CA TYR A 225 5.80 7.03 0.77
C TYR A 225 4.52 6.73 0.00
N VAL A 226 4.52 7.04 -1.30
CA VAL A 226 3.40 6.83 -2.20
C VAL A 226 3.92 6.16 -3.46
N SER A 227 3.28 5.08 -3.87
CA SER A 227 3.54 4.46 -5.18
C SER A 227 2.71 5.10 -6.28
N ASP A 228 3.21 5.02 -7.50
CA ASP A 228 2.59 5.51 -8.72
C ASP A 228 2.59 4.38 -9.75
N TRP A 229 1.47 3.72 -9.88
CA TRP A 229 1.29 2.58 -10.77
C TRP A 229 1.49 2.95 -12.25
N LYS A 230 0.98 4.13 -12.66
CA LYS A 230 1.04 4.57 -14.08
C LYS A 230 2.45 4.83 -14.56
N ASN A 231 3.28 5.46 -13.71
CA ASN A 231 4.60 5.92 -14.10
C ASN A 231 5.73 5.07 -13.51
N GLY A 232 5.41 3.99 -12.79
CA GLY A 232 6.38 3.05 -12.23
C GLY A 232 7.34 3.72 -11.24
N LYS A 233 6.79 4.52 -10.30
CA LYS A 233 7.58 5.30 -9.34
C LYS A 233 7.15 5.04 -7.92
N VAL A 234 8.06 5.27 -7.00
CA VAL A 234 7.79 5.43 -5.57
C VAL A 234 8.29 6.80 -5.17
N PHE A 235 7.42 7.57 -4.54
CA PHE A 235 7.71 8.90 -4.02
C PHE A 235 7.95 8.88 -2.52
N SER A 236 8.77 9.80 -2.04
CA SER A 236 8.86 10.25 -0.66
C SER A 236 8.24 11.64 -0.56
N VAL A 237 7.41 11.88 0.43
CA VAL A 237 6.84 13.19 0.70
C VAL A 237 6.86 13.47 2.20
N LYS A 238 7.32 14.66 2.55
CA LYS A 238 7.25 15.19 3.92
C LYS A 238 6.11 16.18 4.01
N LEU A 239 5.13 15.87 4.85
CA LEU A 239 3.99 16.78 5.02
C LEU A 239 4.38 17.98 5.87
N GLU A 240 4.01 19.17 5.40
CA GLU A 240 4.25 20.45 6.07
C GLU A 240 2.93 21.16 6.36
N LYS A 241 2.85 21.77 7.55
CA LYS A 241 1.64 22.49 7.93
C LYS A 241 1.41 23.70 7.04
N GLY A 242 0.25 23.75 6.38
CA GLY A 242 -0.16 24.88 5.53
C GLY A 242 0.46 24.86 4.13
N ALA A 243 1.13 23.78 3.72
CA ALA A 243 1.64 23.57 2.38
C ALA A 243 1.04 22.32 1.75
N VAL A 244 1.08 22.24 0.41
CA VAL A 244 0.72 21.06 -0.38
C VAL A 244 1.95 20.69 -1.23
N PRO A 245 2.95 20.01 -0.64
CA PRO A 245 4.19 19.66 -1.33
C PRO A 245 3.93 18.65 -2.45
N SER A 246 4.82 18.63 -3.42
CA SER A 246 4.94 17.52 -4.38
C SER A 246 5.83 16.43 -3.80
N GLY A 247 5.57 15.18 -4.18
CA GLY A 247 6.44 14.07 -3.84
C GLY A 247 7.80 14.17 -4.53
N GLU A 248 8.86 13.77 -3.83
CA GLU A 248 10.20 13.58 -4.38
C GLU A 248 10.36 12.13 -4.81
N ILE A 249 10.94 11.89 -6.00
CA ILE A 249 11.14 10.52 -6.50
C ILE A 249 12.17 9.82 -5.61
N LEU A 250 11.74 8.78 -4.88
CA LEU A 250 12.61 7.90 -4.12
C LEU A 250 13.22 6.84 -5.05
N LYS A 251 12.41 6.26 -5.92
CA LYS A 251 12.81 5.22 -6.88
C LYS A 251 11.87 5.25 -8.09
N GLU A 252 12.45 5.00 -9.27
CA GLU A 252 11.72 4.82 -10.52
C GLU A 252 12.24 3.59 -11.28
N GLY A 253 11.57 3.23 -12.37
CA GLY A 253 11.92 2.09 -13.22
C GLY A 253 11.16 0.81 -12.86
N PHE A 254 10.08 0.91 -12.08
CA PHE A 254 9.09 -0.17 -11.97
C PHE A 254 8.23 -0.22 -13.24
N ALA A 255 7.77 -1.40 -13.60
CA ALA A 255 6.81 -1.54 -14.71
C ALA A 255 5.41 -1.08 -14.30
N ALA A 256 5.02 -1.29 -13.03
CA ALA A 256 3.83 -0.76 -12.39
C ALA A 256 3.96 -0.93 -10.85
N ALA A 257 4.42 0.11 -10.15
CA ALA A 257 4.52 0.09 -8.68
C ALA A 257 3.12 0.17 -8.07
N ALA A 258 2.61 -0.97 -7.57
CA ALA A 258 1.28 -1.11 -7.01
C ALA A 258 1.25 -0.81 -5.50
N ASP A 259 0.30 -1.33 -4.74
CA ASP A 259 0.14 -1.01 -3.32
C ASP A 259 1.32 -1.50 -2.47
N ILE A 260 1.88 -0.62 -1.65
CA ILE A 260 3.12 -0.80 -0.91
C ILE A 260 2.90 -0.99 0.59
N ALA A 261 3.81 -1.73 1.24
CA ALA A 261 3.82 -1.85 2.69
C ALA A 261 5.23 -1.68 3.27
N PRO A 262 5.39 -1.30 4.55
CA PRO A 262 6.68 -1.38 5.22
C PRO A 262 7.02 -2.83 5.57
N SER A 263 8.30 -3.20 5.50
CA SER A 263 8.77 -4.44 6.11
C SER A 263 8.60 -4.38 7.63
N LEU A 264 8.51 -5.54 8.29
CA LEU A 264 8.31 -5.62 9.74
C LEU A 264 9.40 -4.88 10.54
N ASP A 265 10.64 -4.87 10.06
CA ASP A 265 11.77 -4.18 10.69
C ASP A 265 11.88 -2.69 10.28
N GLY A 266 11.02 -2.23 9.39
CA GLY A 266 10.96 -0.85 8.89
C GLY A 266 12.17 -0.41 8.06
N LYS A 267 12.97 -1.37 7.55
CA LYS A 267 14.16 -1.06 6.74
C LYS A 267 13.88 -1.01 5.24
N PHE A 268 12.77 -1.60 4.82
CA PHE A 268 12.39 -1.70 3.41
C PHE A 268 10.94 -1.25 3.20
N LEU A 269 10.68 -0.71 2.03
CA LEU A 269 9.36 -0.75 1.43
C LEU A 269 9.26 -2.05 0.61
N LEU A 270 8.18 -2.76 0.80
CA LEU A 270 7.77 -3.88 -0.01
C LEU A 270 6.95 -3.30 -1.17
N VAL A 271 7.45 -3.46 -2.39
CA VAL A 271 6.84 -2.85 -3.58
C VAL A 271 6.47 -3.96 -4.55
N PRO A 272 5.19 -4.30 -4.71
CA PRO A 272 4.75 -5.15 -5.81
C PRO A 272 4.97 -4.41 -7.13
N ASP A 273 5.80 -4.96 -8.01
CA ASP A 273 5.87 -4.53 -9.41
C ASP A 273 4.95 -5.41 -10.24
N MET A 274 3.71 -4.97 -10.34
CA MET A 274 2.59 -5.75 -10.84
C MET A 274 2.85 -6.33 -12.23
N LYS A 275 3.30 -5.50 -13.18
CA LYS A 275 3.55 -5.92 -14.56
C LYS A 275 4.84 -6.71 -14.73
N ALA A 276 5.81 -6.54 -13.84
CA ALA A 276 7.04 -7.33 -13.83
C ALA A 276 6.87 -8.69 -13.15
N GLY A 277 5.79 -8.89 -12.38
CA GLY A 277 5.58 -10.12 -11.59
C GLY A 277 6.59 -10.28 -10.46
N GLU A 278 6.93 -9.17 -9.79
CA GLU A 278 7.96 -9.13 -8.76
C GLU A 278 7.46 -8.46 -7.47
N LEU A 279 7.99 -8.90 -6.33
CA LEU A 279 7.97 -8.14 -5.09
C LEU A 279 9.39 -7.62 -4.81
N VAL A 280 9.55 -6.31 -4.79
CA VAL A 280 10.83 -5.64 -4.60
C VAL A 280 10.97 -5.13 -3.17
N TYR A 281 12.07 -5.45 -2.49
CA TYR A 281 12.44 -4.91 -1.18
C TYR A 281 13.29 -3.66 -1.39
N LEU A 282 12.66 -2.49 -1.44
CA LEU A 282 13.29 -1.20 -1.64
C LEU A 282 13.83 -0.66 -0.30
N PRO A 283 15.14 -0.48 -0.10
CA PRO A 283 15.70 0.06 1.14
C PRO A 283 15.20 1.48 1.41
N ILE A 284 14.85 1.78 2.69
CA ILE A 284 14.51 3.11 3.18
C ILE A 284 15.36 3.43 4.42
N HIS A 285 15.84 4.68 4.52
CA HIS A 285 16.77 5.13 5.58
C HIS A 285 16.12 6.05 6.60
#